data_edcf5a3612ff70ee6c54b7485a14e307
#
_entry.id   edcf5a3612ff70ee6c54b7485a14e307
#
_cell.length_a   1.000
_cell.length_b   1.000
_cell.length_c   1.000
_cell.angle_alpha   90.00
_cell.angle_beta   90.00
_cell.angle_gamma   90.00
#
_symmetry.space_group_name_H-M   'P 1'
#
loop_
_entity.id
_entity.type
_entity.pdbx_description
1 polymer ?
#
loop_
_entity_poly.entity_id
_entity_poly.type
_entity_poly.pdbx_seq_one_letter_code
_entity_poly.pdbx_strand_id
1 'polypeptide(L)'
;SVPTDERIFQRWEKIANYVLRHHHLHVYEVHNRLGYLPLLKRFFKLVNIAYAPLYGTVELSEEQIRKYSMKFAPLINPKLTCFVMDENNELVAFGVAAPSIAEALKKSRGRIFPTGWAGLLHAFRVNDTLDLLLIAVRPDLQKKGVNAVIINKVMKASVKMGIKHAETGPM
;
A
#
# COMPACT_ATOMS: atom_id res chain seq x y z
N SER A 1 -9.49 -12.40 -9.08
CA SER A 1 -10.57 -11.45 -9.37
C SER A 1 -10.99 -10.74 -8.09
N VAL A 2 -11.27 -9.46 -8.21
CA VAL A 2 -11.83 -8.69 -7.07
C VAL A 2 -13.25 -9.24 -6.82
N PRO A 3 -13.58 -9.62 -5.57
CA PRO A 3 -14.93 -10.10 -5.28
C PRO A 3 -15.96 -9.01 -5.57
N THR A 4 -17.00 -9.36 -6.30
CA THR A 4 -18.11 -8.45 -6.59
C THR A 4 -19.32 -8.70 -5.67
N ASP A 5 -19.23 -9.70 -4.80
CA ASP A 5 -20.30 -10.05 -3.86
C ASP A 5 -20.31 -9.09 -2.66
N GLU A 6 -21.38 -8.34 -2.53
CA GLU A 6 -21.57 -7.36 -1.45
C GLU A 6 -21.49 -7.98 -0.05
N ARG A 7 -21.87 -9.24 0.10
CA ARG A 7 -21.77 -9.99 1.37
C ARG A 7 -20.31 -10.17 1.83
N ILE A 8 -19.41 -10.37 0.88
CA ILE A 8 -17.97 -10.52 1.17
C ILE A 8 -17.44 -9.19 1.70
N PHE A 9 -17.78 -8.07 1.06
CA PHE A 9 -17.37 -6.74 1.52
C PHE A 9 -17.91 -6.40 2.90
N GLN A 10 -19.19 -6.71 3.17
CA GLN A 10 -19.78 -6.49 4.48
C GLN A 10 -19.07 -7.30 5.58
N ARG A 11 -18.68 -8.54 5.27
CA ARG A 11 -17.92 -9.38 6.19
C ARG A 11 -16.55 -8.80 6.49
N TRP A 12 -15.79 -8.40 5.46
CA TRP A 12 -14.50 -7.77 5.60
C TRP A 12 -14.58 -6.46 6.39
N GLU A 13 -15.59 -5.68 6.13
CA GLU A 13 -15.82 -4.42 6.85
C GLU A 13 -16.10 -4.63 8.34
N LYS A 14 -16.89 -5.62 8.69
CA LYS A 14 -17.13 -6.00 10.10
C LYS A 14 -15.83 -6.41 10.79
N ILE A 15 -15.01 -7.23 10.15
CA ILE A 15 -13.72 -7.66 10.68
C ILE A 15 -12.79 -6.45 10.85
N ALA A 16 -12.68 -5.61 9.84
CA ALA A 16 -11.84 -4.42 9.89
C ALA A 16 -12.25 -3.47 11.02
N ASN A 17 -13.53 -3.19 11.16
CA ASN A 17 -14.06 -2.33 12.22
C ASN A 17 -13.84 -2.93 13.62
N TYR A 18 -13.98 -4.24 13.76
CA TYR A 18 -13.67 -4.91 15.01
C TYR A 18 -12.20 -4.77 15.40
N VAL A 19 -11.29 -5.01 14.45
CA VAL A 19 -9.84 -4.90 14.68
C VAL A 19 -9.46 -3.46 15.06
N LEU A 20 -9.98 -2.48 14.36
CA LEU A 20 -9.72 -1.07 14.66
C LEU A 20 -10.16 -0.70 16.08
N ARG A 21 -11.35 -1.10 16.48
CA ARG A 21 -11.88 -0.80 17.82
C ARG A 21 -11.15 -1.57 18.92
N HIS A 22 -10.92 -2.87 18.70
CA HIS A 22 -10.31 -3.74 19.70
C HIS A 22 -8.86 -3.33 20.02
N HIS A 23 -8.12 -2.87 19.03
CA HIS A 23 -6.72 -2.46 19.17
C HIS A 23 -6.52 -0.95 19.28
N HIS A 24 -7.58 -0.16 19.37
CA HIS A 24 -7.54 1.31 19.45
C HIS A 24 -6.77 1.94 18.28
N LEU A 25 -7.08 1.47 17.07
CA LEU A 25 -6.45 1.91 15.84
C LEU A 25 -7.43 2.77 15.01
N HIS A 26 -6.88 3.62 14.16
CA HIS A 26 -7.65 4.35 13.18
C HIS A 26 -6.91 4.44 11.84
N VAL A 27 -7.67 4.59 10.77
CA VAL A 27 -7.12 4.78 9.43
C VAL A 27 -6.85 6.26 9.20
N TYR A 28 -5.62 6.58 8.79
CA TYR A 28 -5.25 7.95 8.41
C TYR A 28 -5.72 8.24 6.98
N GLU A 29 -6.55 9.26 6.82
CA GLU A 29 -7.07 9.66 5.52
C GLU A 29 -6.11 10.61 4.81
N VAL A 30 -5.67 10.22 3.62
CA VAL A 30 -4.83 11.04 2.74
C VAL A 30 -5.65 11.46 1.53
N HIS A 31 -5.88 12.76 1.40
CA HIS A 31 -6.73 13.32 0.35
C HIS A 31 -5.96 13.74 -0.90
N ASN A 32 -4.67 14.02 -0.76
CA ASN A 32 -3.82 14.42 -1.86
C ASN A 32 -2.39 13.88 -1.69
N ARG A 33 -1.60 13.96 -2.75
CA ARG A 33 -0.22 13.43 -2.74
C ARG A 33 0.71 14.14 -1.75
N LEU A 34 0.46 15.40 -1.45
CA LEU A 34 1.24 16.16 -0.48
C LEU A 34 0.99 15.68 0.96
N GLY A 35 -0.17 15.07 1.23
CA GLY A 35 -0.49 14.48 2.52
C GLY A 35 0.40 13.31 2.94
N TYR A 36 1.16 12.73 2.01
CA TYR A 36 2.15 11.69 2.32
C TYR A 36 3.45 12.23 2.90
N LEU A 37 3.80 13.47 2.62
CA LEU A 37 5.10 14.02 3.00
C LEU A 37 5.42 13.87 4.49
N PRO A 38 4.48 14.17 5.42
CA PRO A 38 4.72 13.95 6.85
C PRO A 38 4.87 12.48 7.23
N LEU A 39 4.29 11.57 6.43
CA LEU A 39 4.27 10.14 6.72
C LEU A 39 5.46 9.39 6.15
N LEU A 40 6.17 9.94 5.17
CA LEU A 40 7.22 9.23 4.45
C LEU A 40 8.35 8.75 5.37
N LYS A 41 8.80 9.58 6.29
CA LYS A 41 9.82 9.19 7.26
C LYS A 41 9.35 8.05 8.17
N ARG A 42 8.11 8.14 8.64
CA ARG A 42 7.48 7.09 9.47
C ARG A 42 7.25 5.80 8.69
N PHE A 43 6.87 5.93 7.43
CA PHE A 43 6.69 4.82 6.50
C PHE A 43 7.98 3.99 6.37
N PHE A 44 9.11 4.61 6.03
CA PHE A 44 10.35 3.89 5.87
C PHE A 44 10.91 3.35 7.19
N LYS A 45 10.69 4.05 8.29
CA LYS A 45 11.01 3.54 9.63
C LYS A 45 10.26 2.24 9.92
N LEU A 46 8.98 2.19 9.58
CA LEU A 46 8.17 0.99 9.75
C LEU A 46 8.63 -0.14 8.80
N VAL A 47 9.01 0.17 7.57
CA VAL A 47 9.61 -0.81 6.64
C VAL A 47 10.84 -1.44 7.26
N ASN A 48 11.75 -0.65 7.80
CA ASN A 48 12.95 -1.16 8.45
C ASN A 48 12.63 -2.11 9.62
N ILE A 49 11.66 -1.75 10.46
CA ILE A 49 11.25 -2.55 11.62
C ILE A 49 10.56 -3.85 11.19
N ALA A 50 9.65 -3.77 10.20
CA ALA A 50 8.84 -4.92 9.81
C ALA A 50 9.61 -5.95 8.97
N TYR A 51 10.54 -5.51 8.14
CA TYR A 51 11.25 -6.38 7.18
C TYR A 51 12.68 -6.75 7.59
N ALA A 52 13.32 -6.02 8.48
CA ALA A 52 14.67 -6.34 8.94
C ALA A 52 14.83 -7.79 9.45
N PRO A 53 13.90 -8.36 10.25
CA PRO A 53 14.01 -9.73 10.72
C PRO A 53 13.93 -10.78 9.61
N LEU A 54 13.25 -10.46 8.48
CA LEU A 54 13.01 -11.41 7.40
C LEU A 54 14.18 -11.55 6.44
N TYR A 55 14.92 -10.47 6.22
CA TYR A 55 15.93 -10.42 5.16
C TYR A 55 17.36 -10.22 5.68
N GLY A 56 17.55 -10.02 6.98
CA GLY A 56 18.87 -9.69 7.54
C GLY A 56 19.50 -8.46 6.88
N THR A 57 18.66 -7.57 6.36
CA THR A 57 19.08 -6.41 5.56
C THR A 57 19.54 -5.28 6.44
N VAL A 58 20.50 -4.50 5.91
CA VAL A 58 20.92 -3.24 6.51
C VAL A 58 19.77 -2.24 6.45
N GLU A 59 19.51 -1.54 7.54
CA GLU A 59 18.51 -0.49 7.60
C GLU A 59 18.79 0.60 6.58
N LEU A 60 17.73 1.15 5.99
CA LEU A 60 17.85 2.30 5.10
C LEU A 60 18.35 3.52 5.86
N SER A 61 19.37 4.19 5.35
CA SER A 61 19.82 5.46 5.88
C SER A 61 18.82 6.58 5.63
N GLU A 62 18.89 7.67 6.37
CA GLU A 62 18.00 8.83 6.16
C GLU A 62 18.14 9.42 4.75
N GLU A 63 19.31 9.40 4.17
CA GLU A 63 19.53 9.85 2.80
C GLU A 63 18.86 8.95 1.77
N GLN A 64 18.96 7.62 1.96
CA GLN A 64 18.28 6.65 1.12
C GLN A 64 16.73 6.78 1.27
N ILE A 65 16.23 6.96 2.48
CA ILE A 65 14.83 7.21 2.75
C ILE A 65 14.33 8.43 1.97
N ARG A 66 15.05 9.54 2.05
CA ARG A 66 14.72 10.77 1.34
C ARG A 66 14.75 10.58 -0.17
N LYS A 67 15.78 9.94 -0.70
CA LYS A 67 15.93 9.66 -2.14
C LYS A 67 14.80 8.79 -2.68
N TYR A 68 14.47 7.69 -1.98
CA TYR A 68 13.37 6.80 -2.38
C TYR A 68 12.01 7.47 -2.23
N SER A 69 11.80 8.28 -1.20
CA SER A 69 10.57 9.03 -0.99
C SER A 69 10.29 9.97 -2.16
N MET A 70 11.28 10.73 -2.59
CA MET A 70 11.15 11.64 -3.74
C MET A 70 10.90 10.90 -5.05
N LYS A 71 11.48 9.71 -5.20
CA LYS A 71 11.33 8.89 -6.41
C LYS A 71 9.97 8.21 -6.49
N PHE A 72 9.46 7.68 -5.39
CA PHE A 72 8.26 6.85 -5.36
C PHE A 72 6.98 7.61 -4.99
N ALA A 73 7.06 8.72 -4.27
CA ALA A 73 5.87 9.48 -3.86
C ALA A 73 4.95 9.87 -5.04
N PRO A 74 5.45 10.30 -6.21
CA PRO A 74 4.60 10.62 -7.35
C PRO A 74 3.86 9.42 -7.94
N LEU A 75 4.35 8.18 -7.69
CA LEU A 75 3.75 6.95 -8.21
C LEU A 75 2.65 6.42 -7.30
N ILE A 76 2.55 6.90 -6.08
CA ILE A 76 1.58 6.43 -5.09
C ILE A 76 0.23 7.10 -5.34
N ASN A 77 -0.81 6.27 -5.52
CA ASN A 77 -2.17 6.76 -5.60
C ASN A 77 -2.78 6.79 -4.19
N PRO A 78 -3.22 7.96 -3.67
CA PRO A 78 -3.84 8.07 -2.35
C PRO A 78 -5.01 7.12 -2.12
N LYS A 79 -5.79 6.84 -3.16
CA LYS A 79 -6.95 5.95 -3.08
C LYS A 79 -6.59 4.49 -2.88
N LEU A 80 -5.39 4.09 -3.29
CA LEU A 80 -4.88 2.72 -3.21
C LEU A 80 -3.88 2.52 -2.08
N THR A 81 -3.93 3.37 -1.08
CA THR A 81 -3.09 3.28 0.12
C THR A 81 -3.93 3.20 1.37
N CYS A 82 -3.40 2.55 2.39
CA CYS A 82 -3.99 2.51 3.72
C CYS A 82 -2.89 2.72 4.75
N PHE A 83 -3.04 3.73 5.58
CA PHE A 83 -2.16 4.00 6.71
C PHE A 83 -2.95 3.82 8.00
N VAL A 84 -2.47 2.96 8.89
CA VAL A 84 -3.10 2.67 10.17
C VAL A 84 -2.27 3.28 11.28
N MET A 85 -2.92 4.08 12.12
CA MET A 85 -2.31 4.79 13.24
C MET A 85 -2.84 4.24 14.55
N ASP A 86 -2.05 4.30 15.60
CA ASP A 86 -2.50 4.02 16.96
C ASP A 86 -3.10 5.27 17.64
N GLU A 87 -3.50 5.13 18.90
CA GLU A 87 -4.06 6.22 19.70
C GLU A 87 -3.07 7.36 19.95
N ASN A 88 -1.77 7.13 19.82
CA ASN A 88 -0.72 8.14 19.93
C ASN A 88 -0.36 8.75 18.56
N ASN A 89 -1.14 8.49 17.53
CA ASN A 89 -0.86 8.91 16.14
C ASN A 89 0.48 8.41 15.60
N GLU A 90 0.93 7.25 16.06
CA GLU A 90 2.08 6.56 15.50
C GLU A 90 1.64 5.64 14.35
N LEU A 91 2.42 5.61 13.29
CA LEU A 91 2.16 4.71 12.16
C LEU A 91 2.51 3.27 12.54
N VAL A 92 1.51 2.40 12.61
CA VAL A 92 1.67 1.00 13.04
C VAL A 92 1.53 -0.01 11.92
N ALA A 93 0.89 0.37 10.83
CA ALA A 93 0.74 -0.47 9.65
C ALA A 93 0.46 0.38 8.42
N PHE A 94 0.82 -0.14 7.27
CA PHE A 94 0.43 0.46 5.99
C PHE A 94 0.30 -0.60 4.90
N GLY A 95 -0.47 -0.27 3.89
CA GLY A 95 -0.52 -0.99 2.62
C GLY A 95 -0.48 0.00 1.48
N VAL A 96 0.35 -0.28 0.51
CA VAL A 96 0.44 0.48 -0.75
C VAL A 96 0.19 -0.48 -1.90
N ALA A 97 -0.86 -0.22 -2.64
CA ALA A 97 -1.18 -0.96 -3.84
C ALA A 97 -0.92 -0.08 -5.07
N ALA A 98 -0.40 -0.69 -6.09
CA ALA A 98 -0.19 -0.03 -7.37
C ALA A 98 -0.65 -0.93 -8.49
N PRO A 99 -0.98 -0.39 -9.66
CA PRO A 99 -1.23 -1.18 -10.85
C PRO A 99 -0.03 -2.07 -11.17
N SER A 100 -0.28 -3.22 -11.80
CA SER A 100 0.75 -4.23 -12.04
C SER A 100 1.97 -3.66 -12.77
N ILE A 101 3.10 -3.69 -12.11
CA ILE A 101 4.40 -3.29 -12.69
C ILE A 101 4.82 -4.27 -13.78
N ALA A 102 4.52 -5.56 -13.59
CA ALA A 102 4.87 -6.59 -14.55
C ALA A 102 4.20 -6.36 -15.91
N GLU A 103 2.92 -5.99 -15.92
CA GLU A 103 2.21 -5.63 -17.14
C GLU A 103 2.76 -4.35 -17.78
N ALA A 104 3.04 -3.33 -16.95
CA ALA A 104 3.63 -2.09 -17.43
C ALA A 104 5.01 -2.34 -18.07
N LEU A 105 5.85 -3.18 -17.47
CA LEU A 105 7.15 -3.57 -18.01
C LEU A 105 7.02 -4.37 -19.31
N LYS A 106 6.06 -5.28 -19.42
CA LYS A 106 5.77 -5.99 -20.66
C LYS A 106 5.39 -5.05 -21.79
N LYS A 107 4.51 -4.09 -21.54
CA LYS A 107 4.08 -3.08 -22.52
C LYS A 107 5.20 -2.14 -22.93
N SER A 108 6.12 -1.81 -22.03
CA SER A 108 7.28 -0.96 -22.33
C SER A 108 8.47 -1.71 -22.95
N ARG A 109 8.34 -3.03 -23.17
CA ARG A 109 9.43 -3.91 -23.65
C ARG A 109 10.71 -3.82 -22.81
N GLY A 110 10.57 -3.63 -21.50
CA GLY A 110 11.69 -3.51 -20.56
C GLY A 110 12.49 -2.21 -20.67
N ARG A 111 12.07 -1.25 -21.48
CA ARG A 111 12.76 0.04 -21.64
C ARG A 111 12.21 1.07 -20.66
N ILE A 112 12.91 1.28 -19.54
CA ILE A 112 12.52 2.26 -18.52
C ILE A 112 13.15 3.65 -18.78
N PHE A 113 14.14 3.76 -19.69
CA PHE A 113 14.90 5.00 -19.93
C PHE A 113 15.04 5.31 -21.42
N PRO A 114 14.96 6.56 -21.85
CA PRO A 114 14.54 7.81 -21.21
C PRO A 114 13.03 8.08 -21.28
N THR A 115 12.28 7.35 -22.12
CA THR A 115 10.85 7.57 -22.40
C THR A 115 9.93 6.61 -21.62
N GLY A 116 10.48 5.61 -20.97
CA GLY A 116 9.73 4.54 -20.27
C GLY A 116 8.93 5.04 -19.06
N TRP A 117 9.34 6.15 -18.43
CA TRP A 117 8.61 6.73 -17.30
C TRP A 117 7.22 7.24 -17.70
N ALA A 118 7.12 7.92 -18.85
CA ALA A 118 5.83 8.38 -19.36
C ALA A 118 4.92 7.18 -19.73
N GLY A 119 5.50 6.17 -20.39
CA GLY A 119 4.81 4.92 -20.69
C GLY A 119 4.38 4.14 -19.45
N LEU A 120 5.24 4.09 -18.42
CA LEU A 120 4.93 3.47 -17.13
C LEU A 120 3.79 4.19 -16.42
N LEU A 121 3.83 5.52 -16.36
CA LEU A 121 2.76 6.34 -15.78
C LEU A 121 1.43 6.18 -16.54
N HIS A 122 1.49 6.08 -17.87
CA HIS A 122 0.31 5.81 -18.68
C HIS A 122 -0.25 4.42 -18.42
N ALA A 123 0.61 3.40 -18.36
CA ALA A 123 0.22 2.04 -18.05
C ALA A 123 -0.41 1.91 -16.65
N PHE A 124 0.07 2.67 -15.67
CA PHE A 124 -0.54 2.75 -14.34
C PHE A 124 -1.95 3.34 -14.35
N ARG A 125 -2.29 4.16 -15.32
CA ARG A 125 -3.63 4.76 -15.44
C ARG A 125 -4.64 3.87 -16.15
N VAL A 126 -4.18 2.99 -17.01
CA VAL A 126 -5.01 2.20 -17.94
C VAL A 126 -5.11 0.73 -17.52
N ASN A 127 -4.37 0.32 -16.49
CA ASN A 127 -4.34 -1.08 -16.06
C ASN A 127 -5.50 -1.39 -15.12
N ASP A 128 -6.20 -2.47 -15.41
CA ASP A 128 -7.29 -3.02 -14.61
C ASP A 128 -6.83 -4.08 -13.58
N THR A 129 -5.52 -4.30 -13.50
CA THR A 129 -4.90 -5.23 -12.55
C THR A 129 -4.13 -4.48 -11.47
N LEU A 130 -4.40 -4.83 -10.22
CA LEU A 130 -3.78 -4.25 -9.04
C LEU A 130 -2.86 -5.25 -8.39
N ASP A 131 -1.61 -4.86 -8.18
CA ASP A 131 -0.67 -5.59 -7.35
C ASP A 131 -0.61 -4.96 -5.96
N LEU A 132 -0.75 -5.77 -4.93
CA LEU A 132 -0.51 -5.32 -3.57
C LEU A 132 1.00 -5.39 -3.31
N LEU A 133 1.70 -4.29 -3.62
CA LEU A 133 3.16 -4.28 -3.67
C LEU A 133 3.82 -4.34 -2.31
N LEU A 134 3.23 -3.70 -1.32
CA LEU A 134 3.89 -3.57 -0.03
C LEU A 134 2.87 -3.45 1.10
N ILE A 135 2.94 -4.38 2.04
CA ILE A 135 2.22 -4.33 3.32
C ILE A 135 3.26 -4.47 4.42
N ALA A 136 3.20 -3.60 5.42
CA ALA A 136 3.98 -3.72 6.63
C ALA A 136 3.11 -3.49 7.85
N VAL A 137 3.32 -4.32 8.88
CA VAL A 137 2.64 -4.23 10.17
C VAL A 137 3.69 -4.29 11.27
N ARG A 138 3.58 -3.40 12.24
CA ARG A 138 4.46 -3.39 13.40
C ARG A 138 4.44 -4.77 14.09
N PRO A 139 5.60 -5.31 14.53
CA PRO A 139 5.68 -6.70 15.00
C PRO A 139 4.70 -7.07 16.12
N ASP A 140 4.39 -6.15 17.03
CA ASP A 140 3.43 -6.39 18.12
C ASP A 140 1.98 -6.52 17.64
N LEU A 141 1.66 -6.02 16.45
CA LEU A 141 0.34 -6.09 15.83
C LEU A 141 0.23 -7.13 14.72
N GLN A 142 1.30 -7.80 14.39
CA GLN A 142 1.27 -8.92 13.44
C GLN A 142 0.39 -10.05 13.97
N LYS A 143 -0.29 -10.77 13.09
CA LYS A 143 -1.23 -11.86 13.40
C LYS A 143 -2.48 -11.42 14.20
N LYS A 144 -2.75 -10.14 14.32
CA LYS A 144 -3.94 -9.59 15.02
C LYS A 144 -5.04 -9.08 14.08
N GLY A 145 -4.94 -9.42 12.79
CA GLY A 145 -5.96 -9.09 11.80
C GLY A 145 -5.85 -7.68 11.19
N VAL A 146 -4.78 -6.94 11.46
CA VAL A 146 -4.58 -5.59 10.89
C VAL A 146 -4.51 -5.62 9.37
N ASN A 147 -4.02 -6.70 8.78
CA ASN A 147 -4.03 -6.91 7.34
C ASN A 147 -5.45 -6.83 6.74
N ALA A 148 -6.47 -7.27 7.49
CA ALA A 148 -7.85 -7.18 7.04
C ALA A 148 -8.32 -5.72 6.87
N VAL A 149 -7.87 -4.81 7.73
CA VAL A 149 -8.14 -3.37 7.62
C VAL A 149 -7.58 -2.81 6.31
N ILE A 150 -6.33 -3.14 6.02
CA ILE A 150 -5.61 -2.70 4.82
C ILE A 150 -6.29 -3.25 3.57
N ILE A 151 -6.52 -4.55 3.53
CA ILE A 151 -7.14 -5.23 2.39
C ILE A 151 -8.55 -4.68 2.14
N ASN A 152 -9.35 -4.51 3.18
CA ASN A 152 -10.71 -3.96 3.06
C ASN A 152 -10.72 -2.57 2.41
N LYS A 153 -9.84 -1.68 2.88
CA LYS A 153 -9.76 -0.32 2.31
C LYS A 153 -9.31 -0.32 0.86
N VAL A 154 -8.26 -1.06 0.53
CA VAL A 154 -7.72 -1.14 -0.82
C VAL A 154 -8.73 -1.78 -1.77
N MET A 155 -9.41 -2.84 -1.35
CA MET A 155 -10.42 -3.50 -2.16
C MET A 155 -11.63 -2.61 -2.45
N LYS A 156 -12.14 -1.88 -1.45
CA LYS A 156 -13.22 -0.91 -1.66
C LYS A 156 -12.83 0.18 -2.67
N ALA A 157 -11.61 0.71 -2.55
CA ALA A 157 -11.10 1.69 -3.49
C ALA A 157 -10.96 1.11 -4.90
N SER A 158 -10.49 -0.12 -5.02
CA SER A 158 -10.32 -0.82 -6.30
C SER A 158 -11.64 -1.00 -7.03
N VAL A 159 -12.69 -1.40 -6.31
CA VAL A 159 -14.03 -1.53 -6.88
C VAL A 159 -14.57 -0.19 -7.38
N LYS A 160 -14.41 0.88 -6.59
CA LYS A 160 -14.82 2.22 -6.98
C LYS A 160 -14.06 2.75 -8.21
N MET A 161 -12.84 2.29 -8.42
CA MET A 161 -12.02 2.65 -9.58
C MET A 161 -12.24 1.75 -10.81
N GLY A 162 -13.11 0.73 -10.70
CA GLY A 162 -13.39 -0.22 -11.79
C GLY A 162 -12.27 -1.22 -12.04
N ILE A 163 -11.41 -1.47 -11.06
CA ILE A 163 -10.33 -2.46 -11.15
C ILE A 163 -10.92 -3.87 -11.04
N LYS A 164 -10.65 -4.71 -12.04
CA LYS A 164 -11.25 -6.05 -12.16
C LYS A 164 -10.43 -7.16 -11.49
N HIS A 165 -9.12 -6.98 -11.42
CA HIS A 165 -8.19 -7.99 -10.91
C HIS A 165 -7.27 -7.40 -9.87
N ALA A 166 -7.13 -8.10 -8.74
CA ALA A 166 -6.14 -7.79 -7.71
C ALA A 166 -5.31 -9.06 -7.46
N GLU A 167 -4.00 -8.91 -7.54
CA GLU A 167 -3.05 -9.95 -7.18
C GLU A 167 -2.34 -9.55 -5.90
N THR A 168 -2.33 -10.46 -4.93
CA THR A 168 -1.47 -10.32 -3.76
C THR A 168 -0.14 -10.96 -4.08
N GLY A 169 0.92 -10.16 -4.07
CA GLY A 169 2.27 -10.69 -4.20
C GLY A 169 2.59 -11.71 -3.08
N PRO A 170 3.64 -12.50 -3.25
CA PRO A 170 4.04 -13.45 -2.21
C PRO A 170 4.30 -12.70 -0.90
N MET A 171 3.60 -13.14 0.10
CA MET A 171 3.78 -12.68 1.49
C MET A 171 5.04 -13.29 2.08
#